data_bec393230b512f557c599418f97d109b
#
_entry.id   bec393230b512f557c599418f97d109b
#
_cell.length_a   1.000
_cell.length_b   1.000
_cell.length_c   1.000
_cell.angle_alpha   90.00
_cell.angle_beta   90.00
_cell.angle_gamma   90.00
#
_symmetry.space_group_name_H-M   'P 1'
#
loop_
_entity.id
_entity.type
_entity.pdbx_description
1 polymer ?
#
loop_
_entity_poly.entity_id
_entity_poly.type
_entity_poly.pdbx_seq_one_letter_code
_entity_poly.pdbx_strand_id
1 'polypeptide(L)'
;MSDKHDSHAHPAGAPEAPHDGPHEGPIRTPKQLVAAVVASFVIPIVAIILLVNYVDFGSKTGAGSDGLSAEAVAKRLQRVGSVEIRDASDVTALRTGEQVYLAQCTACHAVGAAGAPKTGDAGAWAPRIATGYEALLTSALKGKGAMGAQGGGDFSDYEIGRAVVYLVNKSGGKMDEPKAPAAAASAASAPN
;
A
#
# COMPACT_ATOMS: atom_id res chain seq x y z
N MET A 1 1.59 -79.01 -25.57
CA MET A 1 0.68 -78.52 -26.63
C MET A 1 1.21 -77.12 -26.90
N SER A 2 2.06 -77.17 -27.76
CA SER A 2 2.31 -76.75 -29.16
C SER A 2 2.58 -75.25 -29.24
N ASP A 3 3.87 -75.05 -29.39
CA ASP A 3 4.55 -73.88 -29.83
C ASP A 3 4.09 -73.42 -31.22
N LYS A 4 3.96 -72.12 -31.41
CA LYS A 4 4.08 -71.55 -32.76
C LYS A 4 5.04 -70.35 -32.70
N HIS A 5 6.26 -70.63 -33.16
CA HIS A 5 7.21 -69.67 -33.65
C HIS A 5 6.63 -68.97 -34.89
N ASP A 6 6.38 -67.72 -34.81
CA ASP A 6 6.20 -66.89 -36.01
C ASP A 6 7.52 -66.18 -36.33
N SER A 7 8.16 -66.74 -37.37
CA SER A 7 9.35 -66.16 -37.99
C SER A 7 8.95 -64.91 -38.78
N HIS A 8 9.27 -63.74 -38.29
CA HIS A 8 9.22 -62.52 -39.08
C HIS A 8 10.49 -62.41 -39.93
N ALA A 9 10.31 -62.64 -41.21
CA ALA A 9 11.28 -62.40 -42.25
C ALA A 9 11.65 -60.90 -42.29
N HIS A 10 12.94 -60.62 -42.23
CA HIS A 10 13.51 -59.31 -42.52
C HIS A 10 13.41 -59.06 -44.03
N PRO A 11 12.88 -57.91 -44.47
CA PRO A 11 13.03 -57.48 -45.86
C PRO A 11 14.44 -56.98 -46.09
N ALA A 12 15.13 -57.62 -47.05
CA ALA A 12 16.42 -57.22 -47.56
C ALA A 12 16.30 -55.87 -48.30
N GLY A 13 17.28 -54.97 -48.08
CA GLY A 13 17.62 -53.93 -49.03
C GLY A 13 16.98 -52.57 -48.82
N ALA A 14 17.37 -51.88 -47.73
CA ALA A 14 17.37 -50.42 -47.78
C ALA A 14 18.81 -49.99 -48.19
N PRO A 15 18.96 -49.05 -49.17
CA PRO A 15 20.29 -48.54 -49.51
C PRO A 15 20.86 -47.81 -48.31
N GLU A 16 22.08 -48.22 -47.90
CA GLU A 16 22.86 -47.49 -46.88
C GLU A 16 23.08 -46.06 -47.40
N ALA A 17 22.67 -45.09 -46.61
CA ALA A 17 22.97 -43.67 -46.84
C ALA A 17 24.51 -43.53 -46.85
N PRO A 18 25.06 -42.62 -47.71
CA PRO A 18 26.51 -42.42 -47.75
C PRO A 18 26.98 -42.00 -46.37
N HIS A 19 27.92 -42.77 -45.82
CA HIS A 19 28.64 -42.39 -44.60
C HIS A 19 29.35 -41.06 -44.94
N ASP A 20 28.93 -39.99 -44.30
CA ASP A 20 29.61 -38.71 -44.34
C ASP A 20 31.08 -38.95 -43.99
N GLY A 21 31.99 -38.58 -44.91
CA GLY A 21 33.41 -38.67 -44.68
C GLY A 21 33.82 -37.89 -43.44
N PRO A 22 35.02 -38.09 -42.93
CA PRO A 22 35.47 -37.50 -41.69
C PRO A 22 35.19 -35.98 -41.72
N HIS A 23 34.33 -35.55 -40.79
CA HIS A 23 34.02 -34.12 -40.61
C HIS A 23 35.32 -33.37 -40.30
N GLU A 24 35.95 -32.80 -41.29
CA GLU A 24 37.12 -31.96 -41.09
C GLU A 24 36.67 -30.77 -40.25
N GLY A 25 36.97 -30.77 -38.98
CA GLY A 25 36.70 -29.64 -38.10
C GLY A 25 37.40 -28.38 -38.57
N PRO A 26 36.94 -27.21 -38.22
CA PRO A 26 37.48 -25.92 -38.65
C PRO A 26 38.94 -25.69 -38.21
N ILE A 27 39.47 -26.54 -37.31
CA ILE A 27 40.82 -26.45 -36.78
C ILE A 27 41.70 -27.52 -37.43
N ARG A 28 42.56 -27.12 -38.34
CA ARG A 28 43.43 -28.01 -39.12
C ARG A 28 44.89 -27.96 -38.70
N THR A 29 45.30 -26.97 -37.93
CA THR A 29 46.71 -26.83 -37.54
C THR A 29 46.83 -26.65 -36.01
N PRO A 30 47.98 -27.15 -35.42
CA PRO A 30 48.21 -26.95 -33.98
C PRO A 30 48.20 -25.47 -33.58
N LYS A 31 48.62 -24.56 -34.46
CA LYS A 31 48.58 -23.13 -34.20
C LYS A 31 47.16 -22.60 -34.10
N GLN A 32 46.24 -23.09 -34.97
CA GLN A 32 44.82 -22.74 -34.88
C GLN A 32 44.17 -23.29 -33.60
N LEU A 33 44.56 -24.48 -33.15
CA LEU A 33 44.06 -25.02 -31.89
C LEU A 33 44.48 -24.13 -30.72
N VAL A 34 45.75 -23.78 -30.62
CA VAL A 34 46.27 -22.90 -29.59
C VAL A 34 45.57 -21.55 -29.63
N ALA A 35 45.43 -20.98 -30.81
CA ALA A 35 44.73 -19.69 -30.99
C ALA A 35 43.24 -19.76 -30.57
N ALA A 36 42.52 -20.83 -30.88
CA ALA A 36 41.14 -21.05 -30.48
C ALA A 36 41.00 -21.18 -28.98
N VAL A 37 41.91 -21.95 -28.34
CA VAL A 37 41.95 -22.12 -26.89
C VAL A 37 42.22 -20.77 -26.20
N VAL A 38 43.24 -20.04 -26.64
CA VAL A 38 43.53 -18.69 -26.08
C VAL A 38 42.36 -17.74 -26.30
N ALA A 39 41.75 -17.71 -27.46
CA ALA A 39 40.63 -16.85 -27.75
C ALA A 39 39.38 -17.16 -26.89
N SER A 40 39.13 -18.43 -26.62
CA SER A 40 38.03 -18.86 -25.77
C SER A 40 38.09 -18.32 -24.31
N PHE A 41 39.29 -18.02 -23.83
CA PHE A 41 39.50 -17.41 -22.52
C PHE A 41 39.61 -15.87 -22.64
N VAL A 42 40.35 -15.35 -23.58
CA VAL A 42 40.64 -13.93 -23.70
C VAL A 42 39.38 -13.13 -24.08
N ILE A 43 38.60 -13.65 -25.04
CA ILE A 43 37.40 -12.93 -25.50
C ILE A 43 36.40 -12.70 -24.36
N PRO A 44 35.96 -13.70 -23.57
CA PRO A 44 35.01 -13.47 -22.48
C PRO A 44 35.62 -12.59 -21.37
N ILE A 45 36.92 -12.71 -21.07
CA ILE A 45 37.57 -11.85 -20.08
C ILE A 45 37.56 -10.39 -20.54
N VAL A 46 37.93 -10.12 -21.76
CA VAL A 46 37.90 -8.77 -22.33
C VAL A 46 36.47 -8.24 -22.37
N ALA A 47 35.49 -9.06 -22.76
CA ALA A 47 34.10 -8.68 -22.80
C ALA A 47 33.58 -8.32 -21.38
N ILE A 48 33.94 -9.08 -20.36
CA ILE A 48 33.59 -8.78 -18.97
C ILE A 48 34.23 -7.47 -18.50
N ILE A 49 35.53 -7.26 -18.79
CA ILE A 49 36.25 -6.03 -18.43
C ILE A 49 35.58 -4.81 -19.09
N LEU A 50 35.26 -4.91 -20.41
CA LEU A 50 34.59 -3.84 -21.13
C LEU A 50 33.17 -3.58 -20.58
N LEU A 51 32.43 -4.66 -20.26
CA LEU A 51 31.11 -4.52 -19.67
C LEU A 51 31.17 -3.85 -18.29
N VAL A 52 32.14 -4.25 -17.45
CA VAL A 52 32.33 -3.63 -16.13
C VAL A 52 32.70 -2.16 -16.25
N ASN A 53 33.58 -1.81 -17.20
CA ASN A 53 33.92 -0.39 -17.44
C ASN A 53 32.78 0.41 -18.07
N TYR A 54 31.95 -0.21 -18.90
CA TYR A 54 30.78 0.44 -19.51
C TYR A 54 29.65 0.65 -18.51
N VAL A 55 29.43 -0.30 -17.61
CA VAL A 55 28.49 -0.14 -16.50
C VAL A 55 29.21 0.63 -15.41
N ASP A 56 29.01 1.95 -15.39
CA ASP A 56 29.53 2.83 -14.34
C ASP A 56 28.86 2.47 -13.01
N PHE A 57 29.55 1.68 -12.19
CA PHE A 57 29.08 1.31 -10.84
C PHE A 57 29.05 2.51 -9.89
N GLY A 58 29.72 3.60 -10.21
CA GLY A 58 29.74 4.81 -9.39
C GLY A 58 28.45 5.62 -9.43
N SER A 59 27.66 5.51 -10.51
CA SER A 59 26.41 6.25 -10.68
C SER A 59 25.16 5.45 -10.39
N LYS A 60 25.27 4.11 -10.29
CA LYS A 60 24.18 3.22 -9.91
C LYS A 60 24.44 2.74 -8.51
N THR A 61 23.81 3.40 -7.55
CA THR A 61 23.68 2.86 -6.20
C THR A 61 23.05 1.47 -6.35
N GLY A 62 23.87 0.44 -6.21
CA GLY A 62 23.41 -0.94 -6.25
C GLY A 62 22.31 -1.14 -5.23
N ALA A 63 21.30 -1.96 -5.56
CA ALA A 63 20.23 -2.30 -4.63
C ALA A 63 20.86 -2.78 -3.30
N GLY A 64 20.85 -1.91 -2.29
CA GLY A 64 21.42 -2.17 -0.97
C GLY A 64 22.71 -1.42 -0.60
N SER A 65 23.44 -0.80 -1.54
CA SER A 65 24.68 -0.08 -1.21
C SER A 65 24.44 1.19 -0.37
N ASP A 66 23.34 1.91 -0.62
CA ASP A 66 22.93 3.05 0.22
C ASP A 66 21.95 2.67 1.33
N GLY A 67 21.53 1.42 1.36
CA GLY A 67 20.58 0.93 2.33
C GLY A 67 21.03 1.06 3.79
N LEU A 68 22.33 1.16 4.03
CA LEU A 68 22.95 1.38 5.34
C LEU A 68 23.50 2.79 5.51
N SER A 69 23.29 3.71 4.56
CA SER A 69 23.64 5.11 4.74
C SER A 69 22.84 5.69 5.93
N ALA A 70 23.41 6.65 6.61
CA ALA A 70 22.75 7.31 7.73
C ALA A 70 21.39 7.91 7.34
N GLU A 71 21.28 8.40 6.10
CA GLU A 71 20.04 8.97 5.55
C GLU A 71 18.99 7.87 5.28
N ALA A 72 19.38 6.74 4.68
CA ALA A 72 18.46 5.63 4.44
C ALA A 72 18.01 4.95 5.74
N VAL A 73 18.88 4.89 6.73
CA VAL A 73 18.54 4.42 8.08
C VAL A 73 17.59 5.41 8.75
N ALA A 74 17.87 6.71 8.71
CA ALA A 74 16.99 7.74 9.25
C ALA A 74 15.61 7.71 8.62
N LYS A 75 15.53 7.55 7.28
CA LYS A 75 14.26 7.43 6.55
C LYS A 75 13.46 6.19 6.93
N ARG A 76 14.13 5.06 7.22
CA ARG A 76 13.45 3.84 7.70
C ARG A 76 13.03 3.92 9.16
N LEU A 77 13.79 4.64 9.97
CA LEU A 77 13.49 4.91 11.37
C LEU A 77 12.61 6.15 11.55
N GLN A 78 12.25 6.83 10.46
CA GLN A 78 11.34 7.96 10.50
C GLN A 78 10.02 7.49 11.09
N ARG A 79 9.57 8.19 12.12
CA ARG A 79 8.30 7.92 12.77
C ARG A 79 7.17 7.90 11.73
N VAL A 80 6.45 6.80 11.65
CA VAL A 80 5.23 6.69 10.86
C VAL A 80 4.09 7.24 11.73
N GLY A 81 4.02 8.57 11.82
CA GLY A 81 3.06 9.27 12.65
C GLY A 81 3.65 9.76 13.98
N SER A 82 3.04 10.78 14.54
CA SER A 82 3.27 11.26 15.91
C SER A 82 2.08 10.85 16.76
N VAL A 83 2.34 10.22 17.89
CA VAL A 83 1.31 10.07 18.93
C VAL A 83 1.28 11.40 19.70
N GLU A 84 0.28 12.20 19.42
CA GLU A 84 -0.02 13.40 20.18
C GLU A 84 -0.88 12.95 21.37
N ILE A 85 -0.28 12.87 22.55
CA ILE A 85 -1.04 12.62 23.79
C ILE A 85 -1.74 13.95 24.10
N ARG A 86 -3.02 14.01 23.79
CA ARG A 86 -3.87 15.13 24.20
C ARG A 86 -4.38 14.87 25.58
N ASP A 87 -4.25 15.85 26.45
CA ASP A 87 -4.91 15.82 27.73
C ASP A 87 -6.42 16.00 27.51
N ALA A 88 -7.19 14.91 27.69
CA ALA A 88 -8.65 14.93 27.53
C ALA A 88 -9.35 15.82 28.59
N SER A 89 -8.64 16.26 29.61
CA SER A 89 -9.13 17.20 30.63
C SER A 89 -8.96 18.67 30.21
N ASP A 90 -8.15 18.96 29.20
CA ASP A 90 -7.98 20.34 28.70
C ASP A 90 -9.05 20.69 27.67
N VAL A 91 -10.11 21.33 28.13
CA VAL A 91 -11.22 21.81 27.27
C VAL A 91 -10.80 22.88 26.28
N THR A 92 -9.69 23.58 26.52
CA THR A 92 -9.19 24.60 25.60
C THR A 92 -8.52 23.98 24.39
N ALA A 93 -8.04 22.76 24.52
CA ALA A 93 -7.45 21.96 23.45
C ALA A 93 -8.50 21.21 22.61
N LEU A 94 -9.78 21.13 23.07
CA LEU A 94 -10.85 20.43 22.36
C LEU A 94 -11.28 21.19 21.10
N ARG A 95 -11.40 20.47 20.00
CA ARG A 95 -11.79 21.06 18.72
C ARG A 95 -13.28 21.37 18.69
N THR A 96 -13.63 22.43 17.94
CA THR A 96 -15.03 22.76 17.67
C THR A 96 -15.69 21.73 16.75
N GLY A 97 -17.00 21.61 16.79
CA GLY A 97 -17.74 20.73 15.88
C GLY A 97 -17.48 21.00 14.40
N GLU A 98 -17.28 22.27 14.04
CA GLU A 98 -16.88 22.66 12.68
C GLU A 98 -15.49 22.15 12.29
N GLN A 99 -14.51 22.33 13.18
CA GLN A 99 -13.14 21.86 12.91
C GLN A 99 -13.08 20.32 12.74
N VAL A 100 -13.79 19.59 13.57
CA VAL A 100 -13.88 18.13 13.45
C VAL A 100 -14.61 17.73 12.17
N TYR A 101 -15.72 18.38 11.86
CA TYR A 101 -16.45 18.17 10.61
C TYR A 101 -15.55 18.38 9.39
N LEU A 102 -14.81 19.48 9.34
CA LEU A 102 -13.89 19.78 8.23
C LEU A 102 -12.77 18.77 8.10
N ALA A 103 -12.24 18.27 9.22
CA ALA A 103 -11.12 17.33 9.24
C ALA A 103 -11.52 15.89 8.83
N GLN A 104 -12.71 15.42 9.23
CA GLN A 104 -13.05 14.00 9.16
C GLN A 104 -14.34 13.68 8.40
N CYS A 105 -15.34 14.58 8.40
CA CYS A 105 -16.66 14.27 7.90
C CYS A 105 -16.90 14.73 6.46
N THR A 106 -16.19 15.78 6.01
CA THR A 106 -16.38 16.42 4.69
C THR A 106 -16.14 15.47 3.53
N ALA A 107 -15.22 14.55 3.65
CA ALA A 107 -14.87 13.61 2.57
C ALA A 107 -16.12 12.89 2.02
N CYS A 108 -17.06 12.53 2.89
CA CYS A 108 -18.31 11.88 2.50
C CYS A 108 -19.52 12.82 2.52
N HIS A 109 -19.68 13.62 3.58
CA HIS A 109 -20.90 14.41 3.80
C HIS A 109 -20.94 15.72 3.02
N ALA A 110 -19.82 16.26 2.51
CA ALA A 110 -19.86 17.44 1.67
C ALA A 110 -20.45 17.16 0.28
N VAL A 111 -20.12 16.00 -0.29
CA VAL A 111 -20.50 15.64 -1.67
C VAL A 111 -21.56 14.53 -1.74
N GLY A 112 -21.84 13.82 -0.65
CA GLY A 112 -22.75 12.68 -0.62
C GLY A 112 -22.10 11.37 -1.09
N ALA A 113 -20.78 11.21 -0.90
CA ALA A 113 -20.06 10.01 -1.31
C ALA A 113 -20.58 8.76 -0.59
N ALA A 114 -20.54 7.61 -1.26
CA ALA A 114 -20.97 6.31 -0.75
C ALA A 114 -22.40 6.28 -0.16
N GLY A 115 -23.29 7.14 -0.66
CA GLY A 115 -24.67 7.25 -0.16
C GLY A 115 -24.81 8.04 1.15
N ALA A 116 -23.78 8.77 1.57
CA ALA A 116 -23.84 9.65 2.74
C ALA A 116 -24.85 10.78 2.51
N PRO A 117 -25.69 11.14 3.49
CA PRO A 117 -26.54 12.29 3.39
C PRO A 117 -25.69 13.57 3.29
N LYS A 118 -25.95 14.36 2.27
CA LYS A 118 -25.18 15.57 2.00
C LYS A 118 -25.47 16.64 3.05
N THR A 119 -24.45 17.35 3.49
CA THR A 119 -24.58 18.49 4.37
C THR A 119 -25.44 19.57 3.73
N GLY A 120 -26.40 20.10 4.47
CA GLY A 120 -27.36 21.10 3.99
C GLY A 120 -28.61 20.51 3.31
N ASP A 121 -28.66 19.21 3.05
CA ASP A 121 -29.84 18.53 2.50
C ASP A 121 -30.83 18.20 3.62
N ALA A 122 -31.71 19.11 3.94
CA ALA A 122 -32.71 18.94 4.98
C ALA A 122 -33.62 17.71 4.74
N GLY A 123 -33.93 17.40 3.48
CA GLY A 123 -34.75 16.24 3.14
C GLY A 123 -34.08 14.91 3.48
N ALA A 124 -32.83 14.76 3.10
CA ALA A 124 -32.04 13.57 3.43
C ALA A 124 -31.76 13.45 4.94
N TRP A 125 -31.68 14.57 5.65
CA TRP A 125 -31.38 14.58 7.09
C TRP A 125 -32.63 14.46 7.97
N ALA A 126 -33.80 14.93 7.54
CA ALA A 126 -35.02 14.92 8.37
C ALA A 126 -35.32 13.58 9.04
N PRO A 127 -35.34 12.41 8.35
CA PRO A 127 -35.62 11.13 8.98
C PRO A 127 -34.52 10.70 9.97
N ARG A 128 -33.31 11.17 9.79
CA ARG A 128 -32.18 10.88 10.70
C ARG A 128 -32.24 11.76 11.94
N ILE A 129 -32.52 13.05 11.77
CA ILE A 129 -32.69 14.01 12.86
C ILE A 129 -33.82 13.59 13.77
N ALA A 130 -34.90 13.03 13.22
CA ALA A 130 -36.04 12.51 14.00
C ALA A 130 -35.65 11.36 14.95
N THR A 131 -34.53 10.63 14.73
CA THR A 131 -34.06 9.59 15.64
C THR A 131 -33.38 10.13 16.90
N GLY A 132 -33.08 11.43 16.92
CA GLY A 132 -32.47 12.11 18.06
C GLY A 132 -30.94 12.02 18.10
N TYR A 133 -30.36 12.85 18.99
CA TYR A 133 -28.91 13.03 19.11
C TYR A 133 -28.16 11.72 19.38
N GLU A 134 -28.63 10.93 20.37
CA GLU A 134 -27.95 9.69 20.80
C GLU A 134 -27.84 8.65 19.69
N ALA A 135 -28.88 8.53 18.86
CA ALA A 135 -28.87 7.60 17.73
C ALA A 135 -27.90 8.05 16.63
N LEU A 136 -27.81 9.37 16.42
CA LEU A 136 -26.85 9.96 15.46
C LEU A 136 -25.43 9.84 15.96
N LEU A 137 -25.18 10.14 17.23
CA LEU A 137 -23.86 9.96 17.85
C LEU A 137 -23.42 8.49 17.83
N THR A 138 -24.30 7.57 18.19
CA THR A 138 -24.01 6.12 18.11
C THR A 138 -23.66 5.71 16.68
N SER A 139 -24.38 6.23 15.68
CA SER A 139 -24.10 5.96 14.27
C SER A 139 -22.74 6.51 13.83
N ALA A 140 -22.33 7.67 14.35
CA ALA A 140 -21.04 8.26 14.09
C ALA A 140 -19.90 7.46 14.77
N LEU A 141 -20.05 7.12 16.04
CA LEU A 141 -19.02 6.42 16.81
C LEU A 141 -18.81 4.97 16.36
N LYS A 142 -19.88 4.24 16.07
CA LYS A 142 -19.83 2.82 15.71
C LYS A 142 -19.84 2.54 14.21
N GLY A 143 -20.13 3.55 13.41
CA GLY A 143 -20.35 3.40 11.98
C GLY A 143 -21.77 2.94 11.63
N LYS A 144 -22.18 3.16 10.40
CA LYS A 144 -23.50 2.73 9.87
C LYS A 144 -23.44 2.50 8.36
N GLY A 145 -23.60 1.26 7.92
CA GLY A 145 -23.50 0.90 6.50
C GLY A 145 -22.10 1.19 5.94
N ALA A 146 -22.01 2.06 4.92
CA ALA A 146 -20.74 2.47 4.33
C ALA A 146 -19.97 3.50 5.18
N MET A 147 -20.58 4.08 6.19
CA MET A 147 -19.94 4.99 7.12
C MET A 147 -19.08 4.20 8.10
N GLY A 148 -17.77 4.40 8.07
CA GLY A 148 -16.84 3.82 9.05
C GLY A 148 -17.05 4.38 10.45
N ALA A 149 -16.66 3.60 11.47
CA ALA A 149 -16.67 4.03 12.86
C ALA A 149 -15.68 5.19 13.07
N GLN A 150 -16.09 6.20 13.82
CA GLN A 150 -15.29 7.38 14.15
C GLN A 150 -14.82 7.36 15.62
N GLY A 151 -15.38 6.50 16.45
CA GLY A 151 -14.97 6.33 17.84
C GLY A 151 -13.57 5.71 17.93
N GLY A 152 -12.78 6.18 18.90
CA GLY A 152 -11.41 5.69 19.11
C GLY A 152 -10.37 6.19 18.10
N GLY A 153 -10.75 7.16 17.24
CA GLY A 153 -9.83 7.84 16.31
C GLY A 153 -9.13 9.04 16.93
N ASP A 154 -8.75 10.00 16.09
CA ASP A 154 -7.99 11.20 16.49
C ASP A 154 -8.80 12.19 17.34
N PHE A 155 -10.13 12.07 17.32
CA PHE A 155 -11.05 12.92 18.05
C PHE A 155 -11.76 12.13 19.15
N SER A 156 -11.95 12.78 20.29
CA SER A 156 -12.74 12.20 21.39
C SER A 156 -14.21 12.06 21.00
N ASP A 157 -14.93 11.15 21.68
CA ASP A 157 -16.37 10.95 21.48
C ASP A 157 -17.16 12.27 21.66
N TYR A 158 -16.69 13.12 22.58
CA TYR A 158 -17.26 14.45 22.79
C TYR A 158 -17.08 15.38 21.56
N GLU A 159 -15.88 15.40 20.99
CA GLU A 159 -15.60 16.20 19.78
C GLU A 159 -16.39 15.69 18.56
N ILE A 160 -16.50 14.36 18.43
CA ILE A 160 -17.38 13.75 17.40
C ILE A 160 -18.83 14.18 17.64
N GLY A 161 -19.30 14.19 18.88
CA GLY A 161 -20.64 14.66 19.24
C GLY A 161 -20.90 16.13 18.83
N ARG A 162 -19.90 17.00 19.02
CA ARG A 162 -19.96 18.39 18.55
C ARG A 162 -20.06 18.48 17.02
N ALA A 163 -19.32 17.62 16.29
CA ALA A 163 -19.40 17.56 14.84
C ALA A 163 -20.77 17.07 14.34
N VAL A 164 -21.39 16.11 15.05
CA VAL A 164 -22.74 15.64 14.76
C VAL A 164 -23.73 16.78 14.91
N VAL A 165 -23.67 17.56 16.00
CA VAL A 165 -24.54 18.73 16.23
C VAL A 165 -24.31 19.78 15.13
N TYR A 166 -23.07 20.09 14.80
CA TYR A 166 -22.75 21.02 13.72
C TYR A 166 -23.38 20.59 12.39
N LEU A 167 -23.22 19.32 12.01
CA LEU A 167 -23.75 18.77 10.76
C LEU A 167 -25.29 18.78 10.72
N VAL A 168 -25.93 18.41 11.82
CA VAL A 168 -27.38 18.46 11.98
C VAL A 168 -27.90 19.89 11.84
N ASN A 169 -27.28 20.85 12.54
CA ASN A 169 -27.72 22.25 12.53
C ASN A 169 -27.51 22.90 11.15
N LYS A 170 -26.46 22.49 10.43
CA LYS A 170 -26.26 22.92 9.03
C LYS A 170 -27.24 22.27 8.04
N SER A 171 -27.88 21.17 8.46
CA SER A 171 -28.79 20.39 7.61
C SER A 171 -30.29 20.55 7.98
N GLY A 172 -30.63 21.61 8.68
CA GLY A 172 -32.01 21.96 8.99
C GLY A 172 -32.51 21.47 10.35
N GLY A 173 -31.67 20.83 11.16
CA GLY A 173 -31.98 20.52 12.56
C GLY A 173 -31.66 21.66 13.50
N LYS A 174 -32.06 21.47 14.77
CA LYS A 174 -31.70 22.34 15.89
C LYS A 174 -31.39 21.46 17.08
N MET A 175 -30.10 21.30 17.35
CA MET A 175 -29.60 20.53 18.50
C MET A 175 -28.64 21.40 19.29
N ASP A 176 -28.71 21.29 20.60
CA ASP A 176 -27.77 21.96 21.51
C ASP A 176 -26.43 21.24 21.51
N GLU A 177 -25.37 21.97 21.75
CA GLU A 177 -24.03 21.39 21.87
C GLU A 177 -23.96 20.48 23.11
N PRO A 178 -23.32 19.31 23.02
CA PRO A 178 -23.22 18.40 24.15
C PRO A 178 -22.45 19.06 25.29
N LYS A 179 -22.83 18.75 26.53
CA LYS A 179 -22.12 19.24 27.70
C LYS A 179 -20.71 18.65 27.76
N ALA A 180 -19.72 19.49 28.07
CA ALA A 180 -18.36 19.05 28.25
C ALA A 180 -18.26 17.99 29.36
N PRO A 181 -17.38 16.99 29.25
CA PRO A 181 -17.11 16.05 30.33
C PRO A 181 -16.74 16.79 31.63
N ALA A 182 -17.19 16.27 32.78
CA ALA A 182 -17.01 16.95 34.06
C ALA A 182 -15.54 17.24 34.41
N ALA A 183 -14.60 16.39 34.00
CA ALA A 183 -13.16 16.62 34.12
C ALA A 183 -12.68 17.86 33.36
N ALA A 184 -13.27 18.12 32.20
CA ALA A 184 -12.98 19.26 31.35
C ALA A 184 -13.59 20.59 31.89
N ALA A 185 -14.75 20.49 32.54
CA ALA A 185 -15.42 21.64 33.14
C ALA A 185 -14.70 22.17 34.41
N SER A 186 -14.04 21.28 35.18
CA SER A 186 -13.29 21.65 36.39
C SER A 186 -11.99 22.39 36.07
N ALA A 187 -11.31 22.09 34.96
CA ALA A 187 -10.09 22.78 34.55
C ALA A 187 -10.34 24.22 34.08
N ALA A 188 -11.50 24.48 33.44
CA ALA A 188 -11.89 25.82 33.01
C ALA A 188 -12.30 26.75 34.16
N SER A 189 -12.55 26.23 35.34
CA SER A 189 -12.98 26.98 36.54
C SER A 189 -11.85 27.26 37.53
N ALA A 190 -10.62 26.82 37.28
CA ALA A 190 -9.47 27.12 38.12
C ALA A 190 -8.98 28.56 37.85
N PRO A 191 -8.97 29.46 38.85
CA PRO A 191 -8.42 30.79 38.68
C PRO A 191 -6.90 30.70 38.49
N ASN A 192 -6.40 31.45 37.50
CA ASN A 192 -4.98 31.66 37.24
C ASN A 192 -4.32 32.40 38.38
#